data_747b6cc36ebc622ba7898b73e7f777eb
#
_entry.id   747b6cc36ebc622ba7898b73e7f777eb
#
_cell.length_a   1.000
_cell.length_b   1.000
_cell.length_c   1.000
_cell.angle_alpha   90.00
_cell.angle_beta   90.00
_cell.angle_gamma   90.00
#
_symmetry.space_group_name_H-M   'P 1'
#
loop_
_entity.id
_entity.type
_entity.pdbx_description
1 polymer ?
#
loop_
_entity_poly.entity_id
_entity_poly.type
_entity_poly.pdbx_seq_one_letter_code
_entity_poly.pdbx_strand_id
1 'polypeptide(L)'
;MIRLSARFASLRLASVVTLVVLSLPVFEAAAQQQVPAAPAQELSAPTPAAAPAFPKPDPANFTAATPTKEVINAFLQNSWGYDDTRIWQVQAVLKTPVEGISKVVIFVGDKTGKQKPAALQFFALPDGKHIIAGEDIIPFGEHPYAEYRAQLQQRADGPYRGSALKDLELVEFADFQCPHCKEAQANMDKLAVDFPKAHIVFENYPLPQHPAAAGAAAYGVCVAKQGGSDAFFTFASAVFEGQDGLATSDGATLTLNSAVTKAGLDPAKIAACASTPAAIATVDASVKLAKDVNISQTPTLVVNGRQIPANGSYDTIKQIIQYQIKLDGIAQ
;
A
#
# COMPACT_ATOMS: atom_id res chain seq x y z
N MET A 1 -6.43 17.28 53.83
CA MET A 1 -6.22 16.24 54.87
C MET A 1 -6.80 14.96 54.35
N ILE A 2 -6.01 13.96 54.17
CA ILE A 2 -6.07 12.50 54.37
C ILE A 2 -5.00 11.90 53.45
N ARG A 3 -3.89 11.52 54.10
CA ARG A 3 -2.83 10.69 53.47
C ARG A 3 -3.23 9.23 53.60
N LEU A 4 -3.15 8.48 52.48
CA LEU A 4 -3.15 7.02 52.56
C LEU A 4 -1.84 6.49 51.97
N SER A 5 -1.04 5.92 52.88
CA SER A 5 0.20 5.22 52.59
C SER A 5 -0.11 3.77 52.24
N ALA A 6 0.27 3.28 51.06
CA ALA A 6 0.27 1.87 50.73
C ALA A 6 1.66 1.29 50.84
N ARG A 7 1.86 0.33 51.76
CA ARG A 7 3.09 -0.43 51.99
C ARG A 7 3.21 -1.56 50.95
N PHE A 8 4.31 -1.58 50.22
CA PHE A 8 4.71 -2.74 49.41
C PHE A 8 5.40 -3.78 50.31
N ALA A 9 4.82 -4.99 50.37
CA ALA A 9 5.43 -6.16 50.97
C ALA A 9 6.21 -6.93 49.90
N SER A 10 7.49 -7.04 50.11
CA SER A 10 8.42 -7.82 49.28
C SER A 10 8.35 -9.31 49.66
N LEU A 11 7.88 -10.16 48.76
CA LEU A 11 7.89 -11.62 48.90
C LEU A 11 9.18 -12.17 48.26
N ARG A 12 10.09 -12.70 49.10
CA ARG A 12 11.28 -13.42 48.65
C ARG A 12 10.90 -14.90 48.45
N LEU A 13 11.04 -15.43 47.24
CA LEU A 13 10.95 -16.86 46.95
C LEU A 13 12.34 -17.47 47.08
N ALA A 14 12.48 -18.43 47.99
CA ALA A 14 13.70 -19.24 48.19
C ALA A 14 13.66 -20.41 47.19
N SER A 15 14.72 -20.55 46.39
CA SER A 15 14.94 -21.68 45.50
C SER A 15 15.46 -22.87 46.28
N VAL A 16 14.69 -23.97 46.31
CA VAL A 16 15.15 -25.29 46.78
C VAL A 16 15.64 -26.06 45.56
N VAL A 17 16.93 -26.32 45.52
CA VAL A 17 17.56 -27.25 44.55
C VAL A 17 17.49 -28.66 45.12
N THR A 18 16.67 -29.52 44.53
CA THR A 18 16.60 -30.94 44.85
C THR A 18 17.45 -31.72 43.82
N LEU A 19 18.52 -32.30 44.32
CA LEU A 19 19.42 -33.19 43.56
C LEU A 19 18.75 -34.55 43.46
N VAL A 20 18.34 -34.98 42.25
CA VAL A 20 17.87 -36.34 41.97
C VAL A 20 19.02 -37.14 41.35
N VAL A 21 19.49 -38.11 42.13
CA VAL A 21 20.45 -39.11 41.65
C VAL A 21 19.70 -40.17 40.85
N LEU A 22 19.89 -40.25 39.54
CA LEU A 22 19.35 -41.33 38.72
C LEU A 22 20.32 -42.51 38.68
N SER A 23 19.92 -43.62 39.30
CA SER A 23 20.53 -44.96 39.15
C SER A 23 20.09 -45.56 37.79
N LEU A 24 21.03 -45.90 36.93
CA LEU A 24 20.80 -46.59 35.66
C LEU A 24 20.59 -48.11 35.91
N PRO A 25 19.54 -48.73 35.34
CA PRO A 25 19.45 -50.18 35.26
C PRO A 25 20.21 -50.69 34.02
N VAL A 26 21.00 -51.75 34.22
CA VAL A 26 21.64 -52.53 33.17
C VAL A 26 20.56 -53.30 32.42
N PHE A 27 20.43 -53.07 31.12
CA PHE A 27 19.52 -53.82 30.25
C PHE A 27 20.31 -55.02 29.64
N GLU A 28 19.82 -56.22 29.91
CA GLU A 28 20.19 -57.47 29.23
C GLU A 28 19.73 -57.46 27.79
N ALA A 29 20.60 -57.92 26.88
CA ALA A 29 20.34 -58.05 25.48
C ALA A 29 19.26 -59.11 25.19
N ALA A 30 18.05 -58.71 24.85
CA ALA A 30 17.05 -59.60 24.30
C ALA A 30 17.13 -59.61 22.76
N ALA A 31 17.17 -60.80 22.18
CA ALA A 31 17.25 -61.04 20.75
C ALA A 31 16.16 -60.36 19.96
N GLN A 32 16.52 -59.57 18.97
CA GLN A 32 15.60 -58.94 18.05
C GLN A 32 14.99 -59.96 17.08
N GLN A 33 13.71 -60.26 17.26
CA GLN A 33 12.90 -60.89 16.22
C GLN A 33 12.63 -59.86 15.10
N GLN A 34 13.11 -60.15 13.92
CA GLN A 34 12.81 -59.37 12.70
C GLN A 34 11.30 -59.46 12.40
N VAL A 35 10.59 -58.36 12.57
CA VAL A 35 9.23 -58.19 12.05
C VAL A 35 9.33 -57.91 10.54
N PRO A 36 8.62 -58.64 9.67
CA PRO A 36 8.66 -58.38 8.23
C PRO A 36 8.12 -56.95 7.96
N ALA A 37 8.88 -56.19 7.17
CA ALA A 37 8.51 -54.86 6.73
C ALA A 37 7.19 -54.94 5.95
N ALA A 38 6.18 -54.20 6.42
CA ALA A 38 4.97 -53.96 5.66
C ALA A 38 5.32 -53.19 4.37
N PRO A 39 4.65 -53.45 3.22
CA PRO A 39 4.93 -52.75 2.00
C PRO A 39 4.67 -51.23 2.20
N ALA A 40 5.64 -50.42 1.80
CA ALA A 40 5.52 -48.97 1.79
C ALA A 40 4.29 -48.58 0.94
N GLN A 41 3.26 -48.11 1.59
CA GLN A 41 2.19 -47.42 0.87
C GLN A 41 2.80 -46.13 0.28
N GLU A 42 2.90 -46.07 -1.03
CA GLU A 42 3.15 -44.83 -1.73
C GLU A 42 2.08 -43.84 -1.29
N LEU A 43 2.49 -42.82 -0.52
CA LEU A 43 1.70 -41.64 -0.25
C LEU A 43 1.47 -40.98 -1.61
N SER A 44 0.33 -41.26 -2.23
CA SER A 44 -0.12 -40.53 -3.40
C SER A 44 -0.10 -39.06 -3.05
N ALA A 45 0.63 -38.26 -3.84
CA ALA A 45 0.63 -36.83 -3.70
C ALA A 45 -0.83 -36.34 -3.69
N PRO A 46 -1.22 -35.41 -2.81
CA PRO A 46 -2.58 -34.91 -2.78
C PRO A 46 -2.93 -34.36 -4.17
N THR A 47 -3.97 -34.89 -4.75
CA THR A 47 -4.55 -34.37 -6.01
C THR A 47 -4.81 -32.87 -5.81
N PRO A 48 -4.34 -31.98 -6.71
CA PRO A 48 -4.63 -30.56 -6.59
C PRO A 48 -6.14 -30.36 -6.44
N ALA A 49 -6.56 -29.64 -5.41
CA ALA A 49 -7.97 -29.33 -5.22
C ALA A 49 -8.50 -28.66 -6.50
N ALA A 50 -9.57 -29.21 -7.06
CA ALA A 50 -10.20 -28.61 -8.25
C ALA A 50 -10.54 -27.15 -7.93
N ALA A 51 -10.21 -26.22 -8.85
CA ALA A 51 -10.59 -24.82 -8.72
C ALA A 51 -12.09 -24.72 -8.42
N PRO A 52 -12.53 -23.80 -7.53
CA PRO A 52 -13.94 -23.68 -7.18
C PRO A 52 -14.77 -23.44 -8.44
N ALA A 53 -15.69 -24.33 -8.72
CA ALA A 53 -16.62 -24.16 -9.81
C ALA A 53 -17.68 -23.14 -9.39
N PHE A 54 -17.70 -21.96 -10.03
CA PHE A 54 -18.79 -21.02 -9.86
C PHE A 54 -20.09 -21.58 -10.48
N PRO A 55 -21.26 -21.30 -9.90
CA PRO A 55 -22.52 -21.63 -10.55
C PRO A 55 -22.62 -20.94 -11.91
N LYS A 56 -23.18 -21.64 -12.89
CA LYS A 56 -23.37 -21.07 -14.24
C LYS A 56 -24.26 -19.82 -14.15
N PRO A 57 -23.87 -18.68 -14.75
CA PRO A 57 -24.70 -17.49 -14.76
C PRO A 57 -26.05 -17.75 -15.42
N ASP A 58 -27.14 -17.32 -14.79
CA ASP A 58 -28.49 -17.36 -15.37
C ASP A 58 -28.64 -16.19 -16.35
N PRO A 59 -28.97 -16.43 -17.62
CA PRO A 59 -29.24 -15.37 -18.61
C PRO A 59 -30.32 -14.38 -18.17
N ALA A 60 -31.29 -14.78 -17.35
CA ALA A 60 -32.33 -13.92 -16.81
C ALA A 60 -31.78 -12.81 -15.88
N ASN A 61 -30.56 -12.97 -15.36
CA ASN A 61 -29.90 -11.99 -14.51
C ASN A 61 -29.14 -10.88 -15.28
N PHE A 62 -29.26 -10.82 -16.61
CA PHE A 62 -28.66 -9.79 -17.45
C PHE A 62 -29.75 -8.87 -18.04
N THR A 63 -30.40 -8.11 -17.14
CA THR A 63 -31.54 -7.24 -17.50
C THR A 63 -31.11 -5.84 -17.91
N ALA A 64 -29.90 -5.39 -17.53
CA ALA A 64 -29.34 -4.12 -17.98
C ALA A 64 -28.42 -4.33 -19.19
N ALA A 65 -28.43 -3.41 -20.14
CA ALA A 65 -27.58 -3.46 -21.33
C ALA A 65 -26.13 -3.01 -21.05
N THR A 66 -25.93 -2.17 -20.04
CA THR A 66 -24.63 -1.61 -19.66
C THR A 66 -24.43 -1.72 -18.15
N PRO A 67 -23.16 -1.91 -17.69
CA PRO A 67 -21.96 -2.23 -18.48
C PRO A 67 -22.05 -3.65 -19.09
N THR A 68 -21.33 -3.88 -20.20
CA THR A 68 -21.25 -5.23 -20.78
C THR A 68 -20.32 -6.13 -19.95
N LYS A 69 -20.43 -7.46 -20.15
CA LYS A 69 -19.53 -8.41 -19.48
C LYS A 69 -18.07 -8.17 -19.83
N GLU A 70 -17.80 -7.75 -21.05
CA GLU A 70 -16.45 -7.48 -21.57
C GLU A 70 -15.83 -6.30 -20.82
N VAL A 71 -16.54 -5.20 -20.66
CA VAL A 71 -16.10 -4.01 -19.90
C VAL A 71 -15.86 -4.38 -18.41
N ILE A 72 -16.79 -5.14 -17.81
CA ILE A 72 -16.60 -5.60 -16.43
C ILE A 72 -15.34 -6.47 -16.30
N ASN A 73 -15.14 -7.44 -17.21
CA ASN A 73 -13.98 -8.30 -17.18
C ASN A 73 -12.68 -7.53 -17.43
N ALA A 74 -12.67 -6.56 -18.34
CA ALA A 74 -11.51 -5.69 -18.56
C ALA A 74 -11.16 -4.88 -17.30
N PHE A 75 -12.17 -4.30 -16.64
CA PHE A 75 -11.98 -3.61 -15.35
C PHE A 75 -11.41 -4.54 -14.27
N LEU A 76 -11.97 -5.74 -14.10
CA LEU A 76 -11.51 -6.71 -13.11
C LEU A 76 -10.09 -7.22 -13.44
N GLN A 77 -9.79 -7.42 -14.71
CA GLN A 77 -8.46 -7.79 -15.17
C GLN A 77 -7.45 -6.67 -14.85
N ASN A 78 -7.78 -5.42 -15.15
CA ASN A 78 -6.95 -4.29 -14.77
C ASN A 78 -6.75 -4.18 -13.26
N SER A 79 -7.82 -4.43 -12.48
CA SER A 79 -7.79 -4.25 -11.02
C SER A 79 -7.14 -5.41 -10.26
N TRP A 80 -7.33 -6.66 -10.70
CA TRP A 80 -6.97 -7.86 -9.94
C TRP A 80 -6.05 -8.83 -10.65
N GLY A 81 -5.82 -8.65 -11.95
CA GLY A 81 -5.04 -9.59 -12.75
C GLY A 81 -3.56 -9.68 -12.37
N TYR A 82 -3.08 -8.86 -11.43
CA TYR A 82 -1.76 -9.02 -10.82
C TYR A 82 -1.68 -10.28 -9.92
N ASP A 83 -2.80 -10.72 -9.36
CA ASP A 83 -2.93 -11.94 -8.57
C ASP A 83 -3.38 -13.08 -9.47
N ASP A 84 -2.44 -13.89 -9.93
CA ASP A 84 -2.68 -15.00 -10.85
C ASP A 84 -3.46 -16.16 -10.24
N THR A 85 -3.63 -16.19 -8.92
CA THR A 85 -4.47 -17.18 -8.21
C THR A 85 -5.93 -16.78 -8.20
N ARG A 86 -6.26 -15.50 -8.34
CA ARG A 86 -7.63 -14.98 -8.28
C ARG A 86 -8.42 -15.34 -9.54
N ILE A 87 -9.64 -15.80 -9.33
CA ILE A 87 -10.61 -16.05 -10.39
C ILE A 87 -11.91 -15.31 -10.10
N TRP A 88 -12.61 -14.92 -11.15
CA TRP A 88 -13.93 -14.27 -11.02
C TRP A 88 -14.86 -14.68 -12.14
N GLN A 89 -16.15 -14.45 -11.91
CA GLN A 89 -17.20 -14.66 -12.89
C GLN A 89 -18.31 -13.63 -12.70
N VAL A 90 -18.69 -12.95 -13.78
CA VAL A 90 -19.85 -12.04 -13.79
C VAL A 90 -21.13 -12.87 -13.73
N GLN A 91 -21.93 -12.68 -12.68
CA GLN A 91 -23.14 -13.44 -12.42
C GLN A 91 -24.41 -12.68 -12.81
N ALA A 92 -24.41 -11.37 -12.72
CA ALA A 92 -25.57 -10.55 -13.04
C ALA A 92 -25.19 -9.12 -13.42
N VAL A 93 -25.99 -8.52 -14.31
CA VAL A 93 -26.02 -7.09 -14.61
C VAL A 93 -27.49 -6.67 -14.62
N LEU A 94 -27.95 -6.10 -13.52
CA LEU A 94 -29.36 -5.86 -13.24
C LEU A 94 -29.72 -4.39 -13.42
N LYS A 95 -30.86 -4.12 -14.01
CA LYS A 95 -31.48 -2.79 -13.94
C LYS A 95 -31.82 -2.46 -12.50
N THR A 96 -31.71 -1.18 -12.14
CA THR A 96 -32.17 -0.65 -10.86
C THR A 96 -33.38 0.28 -11.08
N PRO A 97 -34.09 0.68 -10.02
CA PRO A 97 -35.16 1.67 -10.14
C PRO A 97 -34.67 3.05 -10.60
N VAL A 98 -33.36 3.32 -10.50
CA VAL A 98 -32.75 4.58 -10.92
C VAL A 98 -32.21 4.40 -12.32
N GLU A 99 -32.68 5.24 -13.25
CA GLU A 99 -32.29 5.20 -14.64
C GLU A 99 -30.77 5.40 -14.81
N GLY A 100 -30.18 4.59 -15.68
CA GLY A 100 -28.74 4.61 -15.96
C GLY A 100 -27.86 3.94 -14.92
N ILE A 101 -28.36 3.58 -13.74
CA ILE A 101 -27.62 2.84 -12.73
C ILE A 101 -27.88 1.34 -12.90
N SER A 102 -26.80 0.56 -12.97
CA SER A 102 -26.89 -0.90 -13.04
C SER A 102 -26.20 -1.56 -11.85
N LYS A 103 -26.82 -2.61 -11.31
CA LYS A 103 -26.22 -3.42 -10.25
C LYS A 103 -25.46 -4.58 -10.89
N VAL A 104 -24.17 -4.66 -10.61
CA VAL A 104 -23.31 -5.76 -11.07
C VAL A 104 -23.06 -6.71 -9.90
N VAL A 105 -23.19 -8.03 -10.15
CA VAL A 105 -22.84 -9.09 -9.20
C VAL A 105 -21.77 -9.95 -9.81
N ILE A 106 -20.69 -10.19 -9.08
CA ILE A 106 -19.59 -11.05 -9.46
C ILE A 106 -19.32 -12.09 -8.39
N PHE A 107 -18.92 -13.27 -8.78
CA PHE A 107 -18.32 -14.25 -7.87
C PHE A 107 -16.80 -14.16 -7.99
N VAL A 108 -16.14 -14.21 -6.84
CA VAL A 108 -14.67 -14.17 -6.72
C VAL A 108 -14.23 -15.39 -5.93
N GLY A 109 -13.17 -16.01 -6.35
CA GLY A 109 -12.58 -17.17 -5.69
C GLY A 109 -11.09 -17.25 -5.94
N ASP A 110 -10.51 -18.36 -5.52
CA ASP A 110 -9.10 -18.67 -5.59
C ASP A 110 -8.91 -20.01 -6.30
N LYS A 111 -8.02 -20.05 -7.31
CA LYS A 111 -7.66 -21.29 -8.04
C LYS A 111 -7.16 -22.40 -7.13
N THR A 112 -6.56 -22.04 -6.00
CA THR A 112 -6.02 -23.02 -5.04
C THR A 112 -7.09 -23.69 -4.20
N GLY A 113 -8.34 -23.19 -4.23
CA GLY A 113 -9.45 -23.69 -3.42
C GLY A 113 -9.32 -23.42 -1.91
N LYS A 114 -8.32 -22.62 -1.48
CA LYS A 114 -8.12 -22.27 -0.07
C LYS A 114 -9.17 -21.33 0.46
N GLN A 115 -9.74 -20.47 -0.39
CA GLN A 115 -10.78 -19.53 -0.04
C GLN A 115 -12.12 -19.95 -0.65
N LYS A 116 -13.18 -19.89 0.15
CA LYS A 116 -14.54 -20.12 -0.35
C LYS A 116 -14.92 -18.98 -1.32
N PRO A 117 -15.62 -19.30 -2.43
CA PRO A 117 -16.17 -18.28 -3.32
C PRO A 117 -17.03 -17.27 -2.55
N ALA A 118 -16.83 -15.99 -2.84
CA ALA A 118 -17.62 -14.90 -2.30
C ALA A 118 -18.37 -14.15 -3.41
N ALA A 119 -19.57 -13.68 -3.10
CA ALA A 119 -20.30 -12.78 -3.98
C ALA A 119 -19.96 -11.34 -3.62
N LEU A 120 -19.53 -10.56 -4.62
CA LEU A 120 -19.32 -9.13 -4.50
C LEU A 120 -20.32 -8.41 -5.41
N GLN A 121 -20.67 -7.18 -5.04
CA GLN A 121 -21.57 -6.35 -5.83
C GLN A 121 -21.08 -4.90 -5.85
N PHE A 122 -21.38 -4.23 -6.94
CA PHE A 122 -21.17 -2.79 -7.11
C PHE A 122 -22.24 -2.20 -8.03
N PHE A 123 -22.34 -0.87 -8.03
CA PHE A 123 -23.26 -0.16 -8.91
C PHE A 123 -22.48 0.63 -9.95
N ALA A 124 -22.75 0.35 -11.23
CA ALA A 124 -22.20 1.13 -12.33
C ALA A 124 -23.01 2.40 -12.51
N LEU A 125 -22.32 3.53 -12.62
CA LEU A 125 -22.92 4.85 -12.79
C LEU A 125 -23.26 5.13 -14.27
N PRO A 126 -24.17 6.09 -14.55
CA PRO A 126 -24.63 6.39 -15.90
C PRO A 126 -23.54 6.92 -16.83
N ASP A 127 -22.46 7.48 -16.27
CA ASP A 127 -21.33 8.01 -17.03
C ASP A 127 -20.46 6.92 -17.69
N GLY A 128 -20.65 5.63 -17.29
CA GLY A 128 -19.87 4.51 -17.77
C GLY A 128 -18.40 4.50 -17.34
N LYS A 129 -17.99 5.43 -16.48
CA LYS A 129 -16.61 5.64 -16.06
C LYS A 129 -16.37 5.40 -14.57
N HIS A 130 -17.42 5.32 -13.77
CA HIS A 130 -17.34 5.14 -12.33
C HIS A 130 -18.29 4.05 -11.84
N ILE A 131 -17.91 3.46 -10.72
CA ILE A 131 -18.76 2.55 -9.94
C ILE A 131 -18.79 2.98 -8.48
N ILE A 132 -19.87 2.64 -7.79
CA ILE A 132 -19.96 2.67 -6.33
C ILE A 132 -19.64 1.26 -5.84
N ALA A 133 -18.53 1.11 -5.10
CA ALA A 133 -18.10 -0.14 -4.48
C ALA A 133 -17.91 0.10 -2.97
N GLY A 134 -18.84 -0.45 -2.16
CA GLY A 134 -18.93 -0.08 -0.76
C GLY A 134 -19.36 1.37 -0.58
N GLU A 135 -18.54 2.19 0.07
CA GLU A 135 -18.77 3.63 0.32
C GLU A 135 -18.05 4.53 -0.70
N ASP A 136 -17.22 3.95 -1.58
CA ASP A 136 -16.35 4.69 -2.47
C ASP A 136 -16.89 4.75 -3.90
N ILE A 137 -16.64 5.88 -4.58
CA ILE A 137 -16.78 6.03 -6.03
C ILE A 137 -15.39 5.86 -6.62
N ILE A 138 -15.21 4.81 -7.41
CA ILE A 138 -13.92 4.47 -8.01
C ILE A 138 -14.00 4.46 -9.55
N PRO A 139 -12.87 4.71 -10.25
CA PRO A 139 -12.80 4.63 -11.70
C PRO A 139 -13.15 3.23 -12.21
N PHE A 140 -13.82 3.19 -13.36
CA PHE A 140 -14.30 1.97 -14.00
C PHE A 140 -14.09 2.03 -15.52
N GLY A 141 -14.17 0.89 -16.19
CA GLY A 141 -14.07 0.75 -17.63
C GLY A 141 -12.85 -0.05 -18.07
N GLU A 142 -12.56 -0.03 -19.36
CA GLU A 142 -11.44 -0.78 -19.95
C GLU A 142 -10.06 -0.21 -19.54
N HIS A 143 -9.99 1.11 -19.32
CA HIS A 143 -8.78 1.82 -18.88
C HIS A 143 -9.07 2.66 -17.63
N PRO A 144 -9.34 2.02 -16.48
CA PRO A 144 -9.87 2.73 -15.30
C PRO A 144 -8.91 3.78 -14.74
N TYR A 145 -7.60 3.66 -14.98
CA TYR A 145 -6.57 4.53 -14.40
C TYR A 145 -6.09 5.65 -15.35
N ALA A 146 -6.59 5.69 -16.59
CA ALA A 146 -6.06 6.57 -17.63
C ALA A 146 -6.21 8.06 -17.28
N GLU A 147 -7.34 8.46 -16.69
CA GLU A 147 -7.57 9.87 -16.32
C GLU A 147 -6.64 10.33 -15.19
N TYR A 148 -6.46 9.53 -14.16
CA TYR A 148 -5.53 9.83 -13.08
C TYR A 148 -4.08 9.86 -13.57
N ARG A 149 -3.69 8.90 -14.43
CA ARG A 149 -2.39 8.88 -15.07
C ARG A 149 -2.11 10.18 -15.83
N ALA A 150 -3.05 10.62 -16.66
CA ALA A 150 -2.90 11.86 -17.44
C ALA A 150 -2.72 13.09 -16.55
N GLN A 151 -3.48 13.19 -15.46
CA GLN A 151 -3.35 14.30 -14.50
C GLN A 151 -2.00 14.29 -13.78
N LEU A 152 -1.52 13.10 -13.35
CA LEU A 152 -0.24 12.95 -12.67
C LEU A 152 0.92 13.28 -13.59
N GLN A 153 0.93 12.76 -14.83
CA GLN A 153 1.96 13.07 -15.82
C GLN A 153 2.13 14.57 -16.09
N GLN A 154 1.04 15.33 -16.00
CA GLN A 154 1.06 16.77 -16.22
C GLN A 154 1.42 17.59 -14.99
N ARG A 155 1.12 17.11 -13.79
CA ARG A 155 1.08 17.94 -12.57
C ARG A 155 1.89 17.40 -11.40
N ALA A 156 2.28 16.12 -11.41
CA ALA A 156 3.21 15.58 -10.42
C ALA A 156 4.62 16.07 -10.78
N ASP A 157 5.01 17.19 -10.19
CA ASP A 157 6.24 17.92 -10.45
C ASP A 157 7.13 18.06 -9.21
N GLY A 158 6.83 17.29 -8.18
CA GLY A 158 7.63 17.16 -6.98
C GLY A 158 9.05 16.63 -7.26
N PRO A 159 9.93 16.62 -6.25
CA PRO A 159 11.24 16.00 -6.37
C PRO A 159 11.13 14.53 -6.71
N TYR A 160 11.97 14.06 -7.63
CA TYR A 160 11.94 12.69 -8.11
C TYR A 160 13.30 12.02 -8.07
N ARG A 161 13.30 10.69 -8.09
CA ARG A 161 14.47 9.82 -8.27
C ARG A 161 14.21 8.79 -9.38
N GLY A 162 15.26 8.24 -9.96
CA GLY A 162 15.20 7.32 -11.10
C GLY A 162 15.17 8.04 -12.44
N SER A 163 14.32 7.58 -13.36
CA SER A 163 14.25 8.08 -14.74
C SER A 163 13.57 9.45 -14.84
N ALA A 164 14.01 10.28 -15.78
CA ALA A 164 13.28 11.47 -16.20
C ALA A 164 12.07 11.13 -17.12
N LEU A 165 12.06 9.93 -17.72
CA LEU A 165 10.94 9.46 -18.55
C LEU A 165 9.82 8.95 -17.64
N LYS A 166 8.59 9.32 -17.96
CA LYS A 166 7.39 9.00 -17.21
C LYS A 166 6.62 7.78 -17.77
N ASP A 167 7.31 6.85 -18.43
CA ASP A 167 6.69 5.63 -18.94
C ASP A 167 6.16 4.76 -17.79
N LEU A 168 7.00 4.58 -16.77
CA LEU A 168 6.60 4.04 -15.47
C LEU A 168 6.70 5.14 -14.43
N GLU A 169 5.58 5.74 -14.09
CA GLU A 169 5.49 6.81 -13.09
C GLU A 169 4.94 6.27 -11.79
N LEU A 170 5.69 6.44 -10.72
CA LEU A 170 5.35 6.09 -9.34
C LEU A 170 5.26 7.39 -8.53
N VAL A 171 4.05 7.79 -8.14
CA VAL A 171 3.85 9.01 -7.36
C VAL A 171 3.48 8.65 -5.93
N GLU A 172 4.35 8.99 -4.99
CA GLU A 172 4.08 8.83 -3.56
C GLU A 172 3.45 10.11 -3.01
N PHE A 173 2.22 10.02 -2.52
CA PHE A 173 1.60 11.07 -1.70
C PHE A 173 1.86 10.79 -0.24
N ALA A 174 2.65 11.67 0.40
CA ALA A 174 3.12 11.46 1.75
C ALA A 174 3.07 12.72 2.62
N ASP A 175 3.05 12.47 3.93
CA ASP A 175 3.06 13.48 4.99
C ASP A 175 4.25 13.20 5.92
N PHE A 176 5.11 14.18 6.12
CA PHE A 176 6.29 14.03 6.95
C PHE A 176 6.01 13.70 8.42
N GLN A 177 4.81 14.02 8.92
CA GLN A 177 4.41 13.72 10.28
C GLN A 177 3.59 12.42 10.41
N CYS A 178 3.20 11.79 9.29
CA CYS A 178 2.45 10.54 9.30
C CYS A 178 3.38 9.35 9.64
N PRO A 179 3.11 8.56 10.71
CA PRO A 179 3.95 7.42 11.08
C PRO A 179 3.96 6.32 10.01
N HIS A 180 2.84 6.09 9.33
CA HIS A 180 2.77 5.12 8.24
C HIS A 180 3.56 5.55 7.01
N CYS A 181 3.77 6.88 6.79
CA CYS A 181 4.67 7.36 5.74
C CYS A 181 6.13 7.06 6.07
N LYS A 182 6.53 7.16 7.34
CA LYS A 182 7.86 6.69 7.80
C LYS A 182 8.06 5.20 7.52
N GLU A 183 7.07 4.36 7.84
CA GLU A 183 7.10 2.93 7.57
C GLU A 183 7.24 2.62 6.06
N ALA A 184 6.57 3.39 5.21
CA ALA A 184 6.59 3.21 3.76
C ALA A 184 7.96 3.48 3.12
N GLN A 185 8.83 4.28 3.75
CA GLN A 185 10.13 4.64 3.16
C GLN A 185 10.99 3.43 2.84
N ALA A 186 10.94 2.37 3.67
CA ALA A 186 11.65 1.13 3.39
C ALA A 186 11.20 0.46 2.07
N ASN A 187 9.91 0.57 1.72
CA ASN A 187 9.38 0.11 0.45
C ASN A 187 9.84 1.02 -0.70
N MET A 188 9.73 2.34 -0.52
CA MET A 188 10.11 3.32 -1.54
C MET A 188 11.59 3.24 -1.91
N ASP A 189 12.47 2.98 -0.94
CA ASP A 189 13.90 2.79 -1.18
C ASP A 189 14.18 1.50 -1.99
N LYS A 190 13.49 0.40 -1.66
CA LYS A 190 13.59 -0.85 -2.43
C LYS A 190 13.06 -0.67 -3.86
N LEU A 191 11.96 0.09 -4.04
CA LEU A 191 11.40 0.38 -5.35
C LEU A 191 12.39 1.16 -6.23
N ALA A 192 13.12 2.12 -5.67
CA ALA A 192 14.14 2.87 -6.41
C ALA A 192 15.30 1.97 -6.89
N VAL A 193 15.62 0.92 -6.13
CA VAL A 193 16.64 -0.06 -6.52
C VAL A 193 16.11 -1.06 -7.55
N ASP A 194 14.91 -1.60 -7.32
CA ASP A 194 14.33 -2.66 -8.16
C ASP A 194 13.79 -2.14 -9.51
N PHE A 195 13.40 -0.86 -9.56
CA PHE A 195 12.85 -0.20 -10.74
C PHE A 195 13.64 1.08 -11.10
N PRO A 196 14.92 0.98 -11.46
CA PRO A 196 15.78 2.16 -11.70
C PRO A 196 15.33 3.01 -12.91
N LYS A 197 14.51 2.45 -13.79
CA LYS A 197 13.90 3.17 -14.91
C LYS A 197 12.57 3.84 -14.58
N ALA A 198 12.03 3.62 -13.36
CA ALA A 198 10.82 4.31 -12.92
C ALA A 198 11.11 5.79 -12.61
N HIS A 199 10.12 6.63 -12.90
CA HIS A 199 10.08 8.03 -12.45
C HIS A 199 9.35 8.04 -11.10
N ILE A 200 10.09 8.14 -9.99
CA ILE A 200 9.54 8.05 -8.63
C ILE A 200 9.47 9.46 -8.04
N VAL A 201 8.26 10.01 -7.96
CA VAL A 201 7.98 11.38 -7.51
C VAL A 201 7.46 11.37 -6.08
N PHE A 202 7.90 12.32 -5.26
CA PHE A 202 7.33 12.60 -3.95
C PHE A 202 6.42 13.82 -4.03
N GLU A 203 5.14 13.62 -3.70
CA GLU A 203 4.15 14.69 -3.62
C GLU A 203 3.71 14.91 -2.18
N ASN A 204 3.75 16.19 -1.75
CA ASN A 204 3.37 16.54 -0.39
C ASN A 204 1.85 16.47 -0.20
N TYR A 205 1.41 15.70 0.81
CA TYR A 205 0.00 15.69 1.22
C TYR A 205 -0.12 15.81 2.74
N PRO A 206 0.19 17.00 3.30
CA PRO A 206 0.08 17.25 4.74
C PRO A 206 -1.38 17.11 5.19
N LEU A 207 -1.62 16.24 6.17
CA LEU A 207 -2.94 15.98 6.71
C LEU A 207 -3.30 17.04 7.78
N PRO A 208 -4.55 17.52 7.84
CA PRO A 208 -4.95 18.58 8.77
C PRO A 208 -4.75 18.26 10.25
N GLN A 209 -4.78 16.99 10.64
CA GLN A 209 -4.56 16.53 12.01
C GLN A 209 -3.08 16.50 12.41
N HIS A 210 -2.16 16.76 11.50
CA HIS A 210 -0.72 16.77 11.73
C HIS A 210 -0.18 18.21 11.75
N PRO A 211 -0.04 18.85 12.92
CA PRO A 211 0.22 20.29 13.02
C PRO A 211 1.54 20.76 12.42
N ALA A 212 2.57 19.90 12.37
CA ALA A 212 3.88 20.23 11.79
C ALA A 212 3.98 19.88 10.30
N ALA A 213 3.03 19.12 9.73
CA ALA A 213 3.14 18.55 8.40
C ALA A 213 3.23 19.60 7.29
N ALA A 214 2.39 20.65 7.33
CA ALA A 214 2.42 21.71 6.32
C ALA A 214 3.75 22.50 6.34
N GLY A 215 4.29 22.78 7.54
CA GLY A 215 5.60 23.40 7.68
C GLY A 215 6.72 22.52 7.14
N ALA A 216 6.73 21.23 7.47
CA ALA A 216 7.71 20.27 6.97
C ALA A 216 7.64 20.12 5.44
N ALA A 217 6.43 20.11 4.85
CA ALA A 217 6.23 20.11 3.41
C ALA A 217 6.83 21.36 2.74
N ALA A 218 6.59 22.56 3.31
CA ALA A 218 7.15 23.80 2.80
C ALA A 218 8.69 23.83 2.87
N TYR A 219 9.28 23.26 3.95
CA TYR A 219 10.74 23.06 4.02
C TYR A 219 11.21 22.13 2.90
N GLY A 220 10.54 20.99 2.67
CA GLY A 220 10.85 20.06 1.59
C GLY A 220 10.84 20.72 0.22
N VAL A 221 9.80 21.54 -0.08
CA VAL A 221 9.71 22.34 -1.32
C VAL A 221 10.93 23.24 -1.47
N CYS A 222 11.34 23.93 -0.42
CA CYS A 222 12.49 24.83 -0.45
C CYS A 222 13.82 24.08 -0.56
N VAL A 223 13.96 22.93 0.07
CA VAL A 223 15.14 22.07 -0.07
C VAL A 223 15.27 21.59 -1.52
N ALA A 224 14.17 21.07 -2.11
CA ALA A 224 14.16 20.65 -3.52
C ALA A 224 14.53 21.80 -4.47
N LYS A 225 13.98 22.99 -4.23
CA LYS A 225 14.26 24.18 -5.06
C LYS A 225 15.71 24.64 -4.99
N GLN A 226 16.38 24.55 -3.84
CA GLN A 226 17.75 25.05 -3.65
C GLN A 226 18.82 23.98 -3.88
N GLY A 227 18.55 22.71 -3.55
CA GLY A 227 19.51 21.62 -3.60
C GLY A 227 19.17 20.49 -4.59
N GLY A 228 18.01 20.57 -5.23
CA GLY A 228 17.54 19.53 -6.15
C GLY A 228 17.00 18.28 -5.46
N SER A 229 16.70 17.26 -6.24
CA SER A 229 16.07 16.02 -5.77
C SER A 229 16.94 15.26 -4.76
N ASP A 230 18.23 15.16 -4.97
CA ASP A 230 19.15 14.42 -4.07
C ASP A 230 19.16 15.03 -2.66
N ALA A 231 19.23 16.37 -2.59
CA ALA A 231 19.14 17.08 -1.32
C ALA A 231 17.77 16.88 -0.66
N PHE A 232 16.69 16.87 -1.46
CA PHE A 232 15.36 16.61 -0.96
C PHE A 232 15.24 15.23 -0.34
N PHE A 233 15.69 14.16 -1.03
CA PHE A 233 15.58 12.80 -0.48
C PHE A 233 16.47 12.59 0.74
N THR A 234 17.63 13.27 0.82
CA THR A 234 18.45 13.32 2.04
C THR A 234 17.71 14.00 3.19
N PHE A 235 17.06 15.14 2.92
CA PHE A 235 16.23 15.85 3.88
C PHE A 235 15.04 14.98 4.32
N ALA A 236 14.30 14.39 3.38
CA ALA A 236 13.12 13.57 3.66
C ALA A 236 13.46 12.39 4.57
N SER A 237 14.53 11.64 4.25
CA SER A 237 15.03 10.54 5.11
C SER A 237 15.34 11.04 6.52
N ALA A 238 16.05 12.17 6.65
CA ALA A 238 16.41 12.72 7.96
C ALA A 238 15.19 13.18 8.78
N VAL A 239 14.16 13.74 8.12
CA VAL A 239 12.90 14.12 8.78
C VAL A 239 12.16 12.88 9.27
N PHE A 240 12.02 11.83 8.45
CA PHE A 240 11.37 10.59 8.86
C PHE A 240 12.15 9.87 9.97
N GLU A 241 13.49 9.88 9.94
CA GLU A 241 14.29 9.35 11.05
C GLU A 241 14.01 10.08 12.36
N GLY A 242 13.97 11.42 12.32
CA GLY A 242 13.71 12.28 13.46
C GLY A 242 12.24 12.61 13.71
N GLN A 243 11.30 11.88 13.14
CA GLN A 243 9.87 12.20 13.08
C GLN A 243 9.24 12.49 14.45
N ASP A 244 9.69 11.81 15.50
CA ASP A 244 9.18 12.00 16.86
C ASP A 244 9.38 13.46 17.34
N GLY A 245 10.39 14.15 16.84
CA GLY A 245 10.63 15.56 17.12
C GLY A 245 9.56 16.50 16.54
N LEU A 246 8.76 16.05 15.55
CA LEU A 246 7.66 16.85 14.98
C LEU A 246 6.45 16.97 15.90
N ALA A 247 6.43 16.28 17.05
CA ALA A 247 5.32 16.30 17.99
C ALA A 247 5.14 17.67 18.70
N THR A 248 6.19 18.49 18.78
CA THR A 248 6.17 19.81 19.40
C THR A 248 6.72 20.87 18.44
N SER A 249 6.32 22.13 18.60
CA SER A 249 6.78 23.25 17.76
C SER A 249 8.32 23.41 17.79
N ASP A 250 8.91 23.39 18.99
CA ASP A 250 10.36 23.54 19.15
C ASP A 250 11.10 22.32 18.59
N GLY A 251 10.60 21.13 18.85
CA GLY A 251 11.14 19.88 18.31
C GLY A 251 11.06 19.83 16.79
N ALA A 252 9.94 20.29 16.20
CA ALA A 252 9.79 20.38 14.74
C ALA A 252 10.86 21.30 14.13
N THR A 253 11.07 22.49 14.72
CA THR A 253 12.09 23.43 14.25
C THR A 253 13.49 22.79 14.31
N LEU A 254 13.84 22.12 15.40
CA LEU A 254 15.13 21.46 15.56
C LEU A 254 15.30 20.30 14.55
N THR A 255 14.29 19.47 14.40
CA THR A 255 14.29 18.33 13.46
C THR A 255 14.48 18.80 12.02
N LEU A 256 13.68 19.78 11.59
CA LEU A 256 13.74 20.33 10.23
C LEU A 256 15.09 20.99 9.95
N ASN A 257 15.60 21.81 10.86
CA ASN A 257 16.90 22.45 10.71
C ASN A 257 18.05 21.43 10.65
N SER A 258 17.99 20.38 11.48
CA SER A 258 18.96 19.27 11.44
C SER A 258 18.91 18.54 10.09
N ALA A 259 17.71 18.26 9.58
CA ALA A 259 17.52 17.59 8.29
C ALA A 259 18.04 18.46 7.12
N VAL A 260 17.80 19.77 7.15
CA VAL A 260 18.36 20.72 6.16
C VAL A 260 19.88 20.71 6.19
N THR A 261 20.49 20.70 7.38
CA THR A 261 21.95 20.63 7.53
C THR A 261 22.50 19.32 6.97
N LYS A 262 21.83 18.17 7.22
CA LYS A 262 22.20 16.87 6.63
C LYS A 262 22.10 16.89 5.10
N ALA A 263 21.15 17.65 4.53
CA ALA A 263 21.02 17.86 3.10
C ALA A 263 22.05 18.82 2.50
N GLY A 264 22.98 19.35 3.32
CA GLY A 264 24.05 20.25 2.87
C GLY A 264 23.60 21.69 2.65
N LEU A 265 22.45 22.10 3.18
CA LEU A 265 21.87 23.43 2.98
C LEU A 265 21.87 24.26 4.27
N ASP A 266 21.62 25.57 4.11
CA ASP A 266 21.54 26.54 5.22
C ASP A 266 20.13 26.56 5.80
N PRO A 267 19.94 26.15 7.09
CA PRO A 267 18.62 26.11 7.73
C PRO A 267 17.90 27.47 7.74
N ALA A 268 18.63 28.57 7.94
CA ALA A 268 18.02 29.90 7.99
C ALA A 268 17.48 30.32 6.62
N LYS A 269 18.17 29.99 5.53
CA LYS A 269 17.70 30.25 4.17
C LYS A 269 16.49 29.41 3.81
N ILE A 270 16.50 28.12 4.21
CA ILE A 270 15.34 27.23 3.96
C ILE A 270 14.13 27.68 4.78
N ALA A 271 14.29 28.03 6.07
CA ALA A 271 13.20 28.53 6.90
C ALA A 271 12.58 29.81 6.33
N ALA A 272 13.41 30.75 5.88
CA ALA A 272 12.93 31.97 5.23
C ALA A 272 12.18 31.68 3.92
N CYS A 273 12.67 30.74 3.11
CA CYS A 273 11.98 30.27 1.89
C CYS A 273 10.64 29.60 2.23
N ALA A 274 10.61 28.69 3.19
CA ALA A 274 9.42 27.93 3.57
C ALA A 274 8.25 28.81 4.05
N SER A 275 8.56 30.00 4.56
CA SER A 275 7.57 30.99 5.00
C SER A 275 7.01 31.85 3.85
N THR A 276 7.50 31.68 2.62
CA THR A 276 7.02 32.48 1.47
C THR A 276 5.69 31.96 0.93
N PRO A 277 4.84 32.88 0.41
CA PRO A 277 3.61 32.49 -0.27
C PRO A 277 3.84 31.50 -1.43
N ALA A 278 4.99 31.59 -2.12
CA ALA A 278 5.33 30.70 -3.21
C ALA A 278 5.56 29.24 -2.75
N ALA A 279 6.24 29.03 -1.63
CA ALA A 279 6.43 27.68 -1.09
C ALA A 279 5.11 27.08 -0.61
N ILE A 280 4.27 27.87 0.04
CA ILE A 280 2.92 27.47 0.48
C ILE A 280 2.08 27.09 -0.73
N ALA A 281 2.06 27.92 -1.77
CA ALA A 281 1.29 27.66 -2.99
C ALA A 281 1.74 26.36 -3.71
N THR A 282 3.03 25.99 -3.64
CA THR A 282 3.51 24.71 -4.17
C THR A 282 2.94 23.53 -3.37
N VAL A 283 2.93 23.61 -2.03
CA VAL A 283 2.29 22.58 -1.19
C VAL A 283 0.79 22.49 -1.48
N ASP A 284 0.11 23.62 -1.61
CA ASP A 284 -1.34 23.67 -1.94
C ASP A 284 -1.63 23.04 -3.32
N ALA A 285 -0.74 23.23 -4.30
CA ALA A 285 -0.87 22.60 -5.62
C ALA A 285 -0.77 21.07 -5.54
N SER A 286 0.16 20.56 -4.73
CA SER A 286 0.32 19.12 -4.47
C SER A 286 -0.91 18.55 -3.75
N VAL A 287 -1.42 19.26 -2.72
CA VAL A 287 -2.68 18.90 -2.04
C VAL A 287 -3.87 18.92 -3.00
N LYS A 288 -3.93 19.91 -3.90
CA LYS A 288 -4.99 19.97 -4.90
C LYS A 288 -4.89 18.80 -5.88
N LEU A 289 -3.69 18.48 -6.35
CA LEU A 289 -3.47 17.30 -7.21
C LEU A 289 -3.96 16.02 -6.54
N ALA A 290 -3.58 15.80 -5.27
CA ALA A 290 -4.03 14.65 -4.49
C ALA A 290 -5.56 14.53 -4.49
N LYS A 291 -6.28 15.63 -4.21
CA LYS A 291 -7.75 15.67 -4.22
C LYS A 291 -8.33 15.39 -5.60
N ASP A 292 -7.75 15.98 -6.66
CA ASP A 292 -8.24 15.83 -8.03
C ASP A 292 -8.09 14.39 -8.54
N VAL A 293 -7.10 13.64 -8.03
CA VAL A 293 -6.94 12.20 -8.30
C VAL A 293 -7.48 11.32 -7.16
N ASN A 294 -8.37 11.86 -6.33
CA ASN A 294 -9.10 11.14 -5.28
C ASN A 294 -8.21 10.46 -4.22
N ILE A 295 -7.08 11.08 -3.86
CA ILE A 295 -6.26 10.63 -2.72
C ILE A 295 -6.87 11.16 -1.44
N SER A 296 -7.18 10.28 -0.49
CA SER A 296 -7.82 10.61 0.80
C SER A 296 -6.96 10.28 2.02
N GLN A 297 -5.86 9.57 1.83
CA GLN A 297 -5.00 9.11 2.93
C GLN A 297 -3.52 9.05 2.52
N THR A 298 -2.64 9.03 3.53
CA THR A 298 -1.19 8.83 3.38
C THR A 298 -0.73 7.62 4.19
N PRO A 299 0.28 6.90 3.72
CA PRO A 299 0.93 7.03 2.42
C PRO A 299 0.12 6.35 1.30
N THR A 300 -0.04 7.00 0.17
CA THR A 300 -0.60 6.39 -1.05
C THR A 300 0.44 6.41 -2.17
N LEU A 301 0.70 5.26 -2.77
CA LEU A 301 1.50 5.13 -3.98
C LEU A 301 0.59 5.00 -5.19
N VAL A 302 0.82 5.80 -6.22
CA VAL A 302 0.09 5.72 -7.48
C VAL A 302 1.01 5.20 -8.57
N VAL A 303 0.67 4.04 -9.14
CA VAL A 303 1.42 3.35 -10.19
C VAL A 303 0.71 3.57 -11.52
N ASN A 304 1.22 4.47 -12.38
CA ASN A 304 0.58 4.81 -13.65
C ASN A 304 -0.94 5.08 -13.51
N GLY A 305 -1.34 5.85 -12.49
CA GLY A 305 -2.73 6.17 -12.17
C GLY A 305 -3.44 5.20 -11.23
N ARG A 306 -2.90 4.00 -10.99
CA ARG A 306 -3.45 3.02 -10.05
C ARG A 306 -3.00 3.33 -8.62
N GLN A 307 -3.94 3.54 -7.73
CA GLN A 307 -3.68 3.82 -6.31
C GLN A 307 -3.52 2.53 -5.50
N ILE A 308 -2.51 2.49 -4.64
CA ILE A 308 -2.24 1.40 -3.70
C ILE A 308 -1.65 1.94 -2.39
N PRO A 309 -1.82 1.26 -1.24
CA PRO A 309 -1.13 1.63 0.00
C PRO A 309 0.39 1.47 -0.15
N ALA A 310 1.17 2.54 0.10
CA ALA A 310 2.63 2.48 -0.01
C ALA A 310 3.30 1.67 1.13
N ASN A 311 2.64 1.54 2.29
CA ASN A 311 3.09 0.74 3.43
C ASN A 311 2.60 -0.72 3.41
N GLY A 312 2.04 -1.18 2.29
CA GLY A 312 1.64 -2.56 2.09
C GLY A 312 2.82 -3.54 1.99
N SER A 313 2.52 -4.83 1.78
CA SER A 313 3.55 -5.83 1.51
C SER A 313 4.37 -5.44 0.27
N TYR A 314 5.70 -5.39 0.43
CA TYR A 314 6.60 -5.06 -0.68
C TYR A 314 6.41 -5.99 -1.89
N ASP A 315 6.27 -7.29 -1.65
CA ASP A 315 6.09 -8.28 -2.71
C ASP A 315 4.80 -8.02 -3.50
N THR A 316 3.72 -7.66 -2.82
CA THR A 316 2.45 -7.29 -3.47
C THR A 316 2.60 -5.99 -4.28
N ILE A 317 3.26 -4.97 -3.73
CA ILE A 317 3.54 -3.71 -4.44
C ILE A 317 4.36 -3.99 -5.70
N LYS A 318 5.44 -4.75 -5.57
CA LYS A 318 6.31 -5.15 -6.70
C LYS A 318 5.53 -5.92 -7.77
N GLN A 319 4.70 -6.86 -7.37
CA GLN A 319 3.85 -7.64 -8.28
C GLN A 319 2.86 -6.74 -9.05
N ILE A 320 2.24 -5.77 -8.36
CA ILE A 320 1.35 -4.80 -9.00
C ILE A 320 2.10 -3.94 -10.02
N ILE A 321 3.30 -3.46 -9.68
CA ILE A 321 4.11 -2.64 -10.58
C ILE A 321 4.53 -3.46 -11.82
N GLN A 322 5.01 -4.70 -11.63
CA GLN A 322 5.36 -5.59 -12.73
C GLN A 322 4.17 -5.89 -13.65
N TYR A 323 3.01 -6.06 -13.04
CA TYR A 323 1.77 -6.26 -13.79
C TYR A 323 1.39 -5.01 -14.58
N GLN A 324 1.50 -3.81 -13.99
CA GLN A 324 1.23 -2.55 -14.68
C GLN A 324 2.19 -2.31 -15.84
N ILE A 325 3.48 -2.60 -15.67
CA ILE A 325 4.49 -2.57 -16.74
C ILE A 325 4.05 -3.44 -17.93
N LYS A 326 3.56 -4.66 -17.66
CA LYS A 326 3.07 -5.58 -18.69
C LYS A 326 1.82 -5.04 -19.38
N LEU A 327 0.85 -4.50 -18.64
CA LEU A 327 -0.38 -3.92 -19.20
C LEU A 327 -0.09 -2.74 -20.12
N ASP A 328 0.85 -1.89 -19.72
CA ASP A 328 1.19 -0.67 -20.46
C ASP A 328 2.22 -0.93 -21.57
N GLY A 329 2.72 -2.16 -21.73
CA GLY A 329 3.73 -2.50 -22.75
C GLY A 329 5.07 -1.80 -22.55
N ILE A 330 5.43 -1.47 -21.29
CA ILE A 330 6.67 -0.74 -20.98
C ILE A 330 7.87 -1.67 -21.11
N ALA A 331 8.89 -1.25 -21.87
CA ALA A 331 10.16 -1.98 -22.00
C ALA A 331 10.97 -1.90 -20.69
N GLN A 332 11.38 -3.04 -20.16
CA GLN A 332 12.21 -3.15 -18.95
C GLN A 332 13.70 -3.00 -19.24
#